data_24dca9367885cb8a23cea43162679a64
#
_entry.id   24dca9367885cb8a23cea43162679a64
#
_cell.length_a   1.000
_cell.length_b   1.000
_cell.length_c   1.000
_cell.angle_alpha   90.00
_cell.angle_beta   90.00
_cell.angle_gamma   90.00
#
_symmetry.space_group_name_H-M   'P 1'
#
loop_
_entity.id
_entity.type
_entity.pdbx_description
1 polymer ?
#
loop_
_entity_poly.entity_id
_entity_poly.type
_entity_poly.pdbx_seq_one_letter_code
_entity_poly.pdbx_strand_id
1 'polypeptide(L)'
;KSLGFLGSWYKLVLVGVIIALACAAMLGFLGTRLGLSIRATGDNTAMVRASSINPAFTITVGLCVSGALCALSGGLLAQYQKSCDINVGTGMVTIALASLIIGETLVGKRTMLRRILGVVFGSCLYRFIVAVALRFNVPAAAMKLVSAIIVAVAISMPAIREHFAFEKRKHAARARRAAAVKEGK
;
A
#
# COMPACT_ATOMS: atom_id res chain seq x y z
N LYS A 1 9.75 -28.89 -25.69
CA LYS A 1 10.35 -28.11 -24.55
C LYS A 1 10.19 -26.59 -24.71
N SER A 2 10.05 -26.08 -25.92
CA SER A 2 9.86 -24.64 -26.23
C SER A 2 8.46 -24.09 -25.92
N LEU A 3 7.43 -24.95 -25.98
CA LEU A 3 6.05 -24.56 -25.68
C LEU A 3 5.78 -24.22 -24.18
N GLY A 4 6.55 -24.80 -23.27
CA GLY A 4 6.46 -24.51 -21.83
C GLY A 4 6.94 -23.09 -21.47
N PHE A 5 7.92 -22.58 -22.19
CA PHE A 5 8.46 -21.23 -22.01
C PHE A 5 7.46 -20.15 -22.49
N LEU A 6 6.86 -20.35 -23.66
CA LEU A 6 5.80 -19.49 -24.17
C LEU A 6 4.56 -19.46 -23.28
N GLY A 7 4.18 -20.61 -22.68
CA GLY A 7 3.03 -20.69 -21.75
C GLY A 7 3.26 -19.94 -20.43
N SER A 8 4.52 -19.85 -19.97
CA SER A 8 4.86 -19.11 -18.75
C SER A 8 4.83 -17.59 -18.98
N TRP A 9 5.34 -17.14 -20.13
CA TRP A 9 5.32 -15.73 -20.54
C TRP A 9 3.89 -15.22 -20.78
N TYR A 10 3.06 -16.02 -21.43
CA TYR A 10 1.65 -15.68 -21.65
C TYR A 10 0.91 -15.44 -20.32
N LYS A 11 1.13 -16.28 -19.30
CA LYS A 11 0.54 -16.09 -17.97
C LYS A 11 1.01 -14.81 -17.30
N LEU A 12 2.31 -14.49 -17.40
CA LEU A 12 2.86 -13.24 -16.85
C LEU A 12 2.27 -12.01 -17.54
N VAL A 13 2.19 -12.03 -18.86
CA VAL A 13 1.61 -10.94 -19.65
C VAL A 13 0.12 -10.76 -19.30
N LEU A 14 -0.64 -11.85 -19.20
CA LEU A 14 -2.05 -11.81 -18.87
C LEU A 14 -2.28 -11.21 -17.48
N VAL A 15 -1.53 -11.65 -16.47
CA VAL A 15 -1.61 -11.09 -15.10
C VAL A 15 -1.19 -9.62 -15.11
N GLY A 16 -0.14 -9.25 -15.84
CA GLY A 16 0.30 -7.86 -15.99
C GLY A 16 -0.78 -6.96 -16.61
N VAL A 17 -1.46 -7.44 -17.64
CA VAL A 17 -2.58 -6.71 -18.28
C VAL A 17 -3.74 -6.52 -17.30
N ILE A 18 -4.11 -7.56 -16.55
CA ILE A 18 -5.19 -7.47 -15.55
C ILE A 18 -4.84 -6.46 -14.45
N ILE A 19 -3.60 -6.47 -13.96
CA ILE A 19 -3.13 -5.50 -12.96
C ILE A 19 -3.17 -4.09 -13.53
N ALA A 20 -2.69 -3.87 -14.75
CA ALA A 20 -2.71 -2.57 -15.41
C ALA A 20 -4.15 -2.06 -15.59
N LEU A 21 -5.07 -2.92 -15.98
CA LEU A 21 -6.48 -2.60 -16.17
C LEU A 21 -7.16 -2.29 -14.83
N ALA A 22 -6.87 -3.04 -13.77
CA ALA A 22 -7.36 -2.77 -12.42
C ALA A 22 -6.82 -1.42 -11.88
N CYS A 23 -5.54 -1.11 -12.10
CA CYS A 23 -4.95 0.17 -11.74
C CYS A 23 -5.59 1.33 -12.52
N ALA A 24 -5.82 1.17 -13.82
CA ALA A 24 -6.48 2.17 -14.65
C ALA A 24 -7.93 2.42 -14.22
N ALA A 25 -8.69 1.34 -13.95
CA ALA A 25 -10.05 1.42 -13.44
C ALA A 25 -10.10 2.14 -12.08
N MET A 26 -9.16 1.83 -11.19
CA MET A 26 -9.08 2.47 -9.87
C MET A 26 -8.71 3.95 -9.97
N LEU A 27 -7.80 4.34 -10.87
CA LEU A 27 -7.46 5.73 -11.13
C LEU A 27 -8.67 6.49 -11.69
N GLY A 28 -9.39 5.91 -12.64
CA GLY A 28 -10.62 6.47 -13.20
C GLY A 28 -11.68 6.65 -12.13
N PHE A 29 -11.92 5.63 -11.30
CA PHE A 29 -12.89 5.68 -10.21
C PHE A 29 -12.56 6.76 -9.18
N LEU A 30 -11.31 6.85 -8.75
CA LEU A 30 -10.86 7.86 -7.78
C LEU A 30 -10.90 9.30 -8.34
N GLY A 31 -10.90 9.47 -9.65
CA GLY A 31 -11.12 10.74 -10.34
C GLY A 31 -12.59 11.18 -10.41
N THR A 32 -13.55 10.29 -10.14
CA THR A 32 -14.98 10.63 -10.13
C THR A 32 -15.36 11.41 -8.87
N ARG A 33 -16.56 12.03 -8.92
CA ARG A 33 -17.12 12.74 -7.75
C ARG A 33 -17.27 11.84 -6.52
N LEU A 34 -17.62 10.57 -6.72
CA LEU A 34 -17.71 9.57 -5.65
C LEU A 34 -16.34 9.27 -5.07
N GLY A 35 -15.32 9.06 -5.90
CA GLY A 35 -13.95 8.82 -5.45
C GLY A 35 -13.37 9.99 -4.65
N LEU A 36 -13.64 11.23 -5.08
CA LEU A 36 -13.26 12.43 -4.34
C LEU A 36 -13.97 12.52 -2.98
N SER A 37 -15.27 12.19 -2.93
CA SER A 37 -16.05 12.17 -1.68
C SER A 37 -15.54 11.11 -0.70
N ILE A 38 -15.20 9.91 -1.19
CA ILE A 38 -14.62 8.83 -0.38
C ILE A 38 -13.28 9.29 0.23
N ARG A 39 -12.45 9.94 -0.57
CA ARG A 39 -11.16 10.47 -0.13
C ARG A 39 -11.31 11.57 0.92
N ALA A 40 -12.23 12.52 0.69
CA ALA A 40 -12.52 13.58 1.64
C ALA A 40 -13.04 13.00 2.98
N THR A 41 -13.87 11.95 2.91
CA THR A 41 -14.39 11.25 4.09
C THR A 41 -13.25 10.57 4.87
N GLY A 42 -12.24 10.02 4.18
CA GLY A 42 -11.05 9.44 4.80
C GLY A 42 -10.15 10.46 5.48
N ASP A 43 -10.07 11.68 4.94
CA ASP A 43 -9.24 12.75 5.50
C ASP A 43 -9.94 13.43 6.70
N ASN A 44 -11.23 13.77 6.60
CA ASN A 44 -11.97 14.40 7.70
C ASN A 44 -13.48 14.19 7.58
N THR A 45 -14.03 13.28 8.38
CA THR A 45 -15.47 12.96 8.41
C THR A 45 -16.36 14.11 8.90
N ALA A 46 -15.88 14.96 9.80
CA ALA A 46 -16.62 16.10 10.32
C ALA A 46 -16.84 17.17 9.23
N MET A 47 -15.80 17.46 8.43
CA MET A 47 -15.87 18.38 7.30
C MET A 47 -16.85 17.89 6.24
N VAL A 48 -16.86 16.59 5.96
CA VAL A 48 -17.75 16.00 4.94
C VAL A 48 -19.21 16.08 5.36
N ARG A 49 -19.51 15.88 6.64
CA ARG A 49 -20.87 16.09 7.19
C ARG A 49 -21.33 17.54 7.04
N ALA A 50 -20.45 18.50 7.30
CA ALA A 50 -20.75 19.92 7.11
C ALA A 50 -21.02 20.28 5.64
N SER A 51 -20.47 19.50 4.68
CA SER A 51 -20.68 19.66 3.25
C SER A 51 -21.90 18.89 2.70
N SER A 52 -22.85 18.49 3.57
CA SER A 52 -24.08 17.74 3.20
C SER A 52 -23.84 16.39 2.51
N ILE A 53 -22.66 15.84 2.60
CA ILE A 53 -22.33 14.51 2.08
C ILE A 53 -22.52 13.48 3.19
N ASN A 54 -23.25 12.40 2.91
CA ASN A 54 -23.45 11.33 3.89
C ASN A 54 -22.19 10.44 3.98
N PRO A 55 -21.43 10.48 5.10
CA PRO A 55 -20.20 9.70 5.23
C PRO A 55 -20.46 8.19 5.30
N ALA A 56 -21.65 7.76 5.79
CA ALA A 56 -21.97 6.34 5.83
C ALA A 56 -22.08 5.77 4.41
N PHE A 57 -22.69 6.48 3.49
CA PHE A 57 -22.78 6.06 2.09
C PHE A 57 -21.41 5.98 1.42
N THR A 58 -20.56 7.00 1.61
CA THR A 58 -19.21 7.03 1.02
C THR A 58 -18.32 5.92 1.55
N ILE A 59 -18.40 5.60 2.86
CA ILE A 59 -17.67 4.49 3.47
C ILE A 59 -18.16 3.15 2.91
N THR A 60 -19.48 2.95 2.80
CA THR A 60 -20.04 1.70 2.25
C THR A 60 -19.60 1.47 0.81
N VAL A 61 -19.66 2.49 -0.04
CA VAL A 61 -19.18 2.39 -1.43
C VAL A 61 -17.69 2.07 -1.48
N GLY A 62 -16.88 2.71 -0.63
CA GLY A 62 -15.45 2.43 -0.53
C GLY A 62 -15.16 0.97 -0.13
N LEU A 63 -15.91 0.43 0.84
CA LEU A 63 -15.80 -0.97 1.26
C LEU A 63 -16.23 -1.94 0.15
N CYS A 64 -17.30 -1.63 -0.59
CA CYS A 64 -17.74 -2.45 -1.74
C CYS A 64 -16.66 -2.52 -2.83
N VAL A 65 -16.06 -1.40 -3.19
CA VAL A 65 -14.98 -1.35 -4.19
C VAL A 65 -13.75 -2.13 -3.70
N SER A 66 -13.38 -1.96 -2.44
CA SER A 66 -12.28 -2.72 -1.83
C SER A 66 -12.55 -4.22 -1.83
N GLY A 67 -13.78 -4.63 -1.45
CA GLY A 67 -14.20 -6.03 -1.46
C GLY A 67 -14.17 -6.63 -2.87
N ALA A 68 -14.61 -5.89 -3.89
CA ALA A 68 -14.55 -6.33 -5.28
C ALA A 68 -13.10 -6.58 -5.76
N LEU A 69 -12.16 -5.68 -5.42
CA LEU A 69 -10.75 -5.86 -5.74
C LEU A 69 -10.11 -7.05 -5.00
N CYS A 70 -10.49 -7.25 -3.73
CA CYS A 70 -10.07 -8.42 -2.96
C CYS A 70 -10.58 -9.73 -3.58
N ALA A 71 -11.86 -9.77 -3.98
CA ALA A 71 -12.44 -10.92 -4.64
C ALA A 71 -11.76 -11.24 -5.98
N LEU A 72 -11.48 -10.22 -6.77
CA LEU A 72 -10.74 -10.36 -8.03
C LEU A 72 -9.34 -10.91 -7.81
N SER A 73 -8.62 -10.38 -6.82
CA SER A 73 -7.28 -10.85 -6.45
C SER A 73 -7.30 -12.30 -5.96
N GLY A 74 -8.28 -12.66 -5.11
CA GLY A 74 -8.45 -14.01 -4.59
C GLY A 74 -8.79 -15.02 -5.70
N GLY A 75 -9.67 -14.65 -6.62
CA GLY A 75 -10.01 -15.47 -7.78
C GLY A 75 -8.82 -15.73 -8.71
N LEU A 76 -8.03 -14.71 -8.99
CA LEU A 76 -6.79 -14.85 -9.78
C LEU A 76 -5.77 -15.76 -9.09
N LEU A 77 -5.63 -15.62 -7.77
CA LEU A 77 -4.71 -16.43 -6.98
C LEU A 77 -5.13 -17.91 -6.98
N ALA A 78 -6.42 -18.19 -6.79
CA ALA A 78 -6.98 -19.53 -6.83
C ALA A 78 -6.79 -20.21 -8.20
N GLN A 79 -6.99 -19.47 -9.30
CA GLN A 79 -6.71 -19.95 -10.65
C GLN A 79 -5.23 -20.24 -10.89
N TYR A 80 -4.37 -19.40 -10.35
CA TYR A 80 -2.91 -19.58 -10.50
C TYR A 80 -2.40 -20.80 -9.71
N GLN A 81 -2.84 -20.95 -8.46
CA GLN A 81 -2.42 -22.04 -7.57
C GLN A 81 -3.14 -23.36 -7.86
N LYS A 82 -4.28 -23.33 -8.58
CA LYS A 82 -5.17 -24.48 -8.80
C LYS A 82 -5.61 -25.17 -7.51
N SER A 83 -5.54 -24.48 -6.40
CA SER A 83 -5.94 -24.92 -5.07
C SER A 83 -6.56 -23.77 -4.30
N CYS A 84 -7.51 -24.07 -3.43
CA CYS A 84 -8.15 -23.11 -2.55
C CYS A 84 -7.97 -23.61 -1.12
N ASP A 85 -7.17 -22.88 -0.34
CA ASP A 85 -6.94 -23.18 1.08
C ASP A 85 -7.39 -21.97 1.92
N ILE A 86 -8.22 -22.22 2.93
CA ILE A 86 -8.72 -21.22 3.86
C ILE A 86 -7.57 -20.50 4.58
N ASN A 87 -6.47 -21.21 4.84
CA ASN A 87 -5.32 -20.65 5.54
C ASN A 87 -4.52 -19.63 4.73
N VAL A 88 -4.67 -19.61 3.39
CA VAL A 88 -3.97 -18.64 2.53
C VAL A 88 -4.42 -17.19 2.84
N GLY A 89 -5.67 -17.00 3.23
CA GLY A 89 -6.19 -15.68 3.61
C GLY A 89 -5.62 -15.14 4.92
N THR A 90 -5.25 -16.06 5.84
CA THR A 90 -4.68 -15.67 7.14
C THR A 90 -3.27 -15.08 6.95
N GLY A 91 -3.08 -13.83 7.30
CA GLY A 91 -1.82 -13.11 7.13
C GLY A 91 -1.70 -12.31 5.83
N MET A 92 -2.56 -12.52 4.82
CA MET A 92 -2.54 -11.71 3.59
C MET A 92 -2.77 -10.22 3.86
N VAL A 93 -3.63 -9.88 4.83
CA VAL A 93 -3.87 -8.49 5.25
C VAL A 93 -2.59 -7.85 5.79
N THR A 94 -1.83 -8.58 6.59
CA THR A 94 -0.56 -8.11 7.15
C THR A 94 0.48 -7.87 6.05
N ILE A 95 0.57 -8.78 5.08
CA ILE A 95 1.44 -8.66 3.91
C ILE A 95 1.03 -7.46 3.05
N ALA A 96 -0.27 -7.28 2.83
CA ALA A 96 -0.81 -6.15 2.07
C ALA A 96 -0.50 -4.81 2.75
N LEU A 97 -0.67 -4.70 4.06
CA LEU A 97 -0.32 -3.51 4.83
C LEU A 97 1.19 -3.22 4.78
N ALA A 98 2.03 -4.25 4.93
CA ALA A 98 3.47 -4.10 4.82
C ALA A 98 3.89 -3.57 3.44
N SER A 99 3.39 -4.18 2.38
CA SER A 99 3.69 -3.77 1.01
C SER A 99 3.22 -2.34 0.71
N LEU A 100 2.05 -1.95 1.24
CA LEU A 100 1.52 -0.60 1.13
C LEU A 100 2.43 0.41 1.84
N ILE A 101 2.82 0.13 3.08
CA ILE A 101 3.68 1.03 3.87
C ILE A 101 5.06 1.19 3.21
N ILE A 102 5.67 0.09 2.74
CA ILE A 102 6.93 0.12 2.00
C ILE A 102 6.77 0.98 0.74
N GLY A 103 5.71 0.75 -0.02
CA GLY A 103 5.43 1.51 -1.24
C GLY A 103 5.22 3.01 -0.99
N GLU A 104 4.43 3.37 0.02
CA GLU A 104 4.20 4.78 0.39
C GLU A 104 5.48 5.47 0.90
N THR A 105 6.34 4.74 1.61
CA THR A 105 7.59 5.28 2.15
C THR A 105 8.60 5.59 1.05
N LEU A 106 8.64 4.76 -0.01
CA LEU A 106 9.58 4.90 -1.12
C LEU A 106 9.12 5.93 -2.16
N VAL A 107 7.85 5.87 -2.55
CA VAL A 107 7.30 6.69 -3.65
C VAL A 107 6.71 8.01 -3.16
N GLY A 108 6.33 8.06 -1.88
CA GLY A 108 5.73 9.24 -1.24
C GLY A 108 4.23 9.37 -1.50
N LYS A 109 3.58 10.26 -0.71
CA LYS A 109 2.10 10.39 -0.64
C LYS A 109 1.51 11.53 -1.48
N ARG A 110 2.31 12.23 -2.30
CA ARG A 110 1.91 13.52 -2.91
C ARG A 110 0.79 13.42 -3.95
N THR A 111 0.73 12.37 -4.76
CA THR A 111 -0.23 12.24 -5.87
C THR A 111 -0.87 10.86 -5.86
N MET A 112 -2.15 10.73 -6.27
CA MET A 112 -2.86 9.45 -6.31
C MET A 112 -2.15 8.42 -7.19
N LEU A 113 -1.68 8.85 -8.35
CA LEU A 113 -0.93 8.00 -9.26
C LEU A 113 0.34 7.43 -8.59
N ARG A 114 1.04 8.25 -7.80
CA ARG A 114 2.20 7.80 -7.03
C ARG A 114 1.82 6.80 -5.94
N ARG A 115 0.67 6.97 -5.28
CA ARG A 115 0.19 6.01 -4.28
C ARG A 115 -0.09 4.64 -4.91
N ILE A 116 -0.78 4.60 -6.04
CA ILE A 116 -1.10 3.34 -6.73
C ILE A 116 0.18 2.67 -7.25
N LEU A 117 1.08 3.42 -7.88
CA LEU A 117 2.39 2.91 -8.30
C LEU A 117 3.23 2.47 -7.09
N GLY A 118 3.15 3.20 -5.98
CA GLY A 118 3.79 2.84 -4.73
C GLY A 118 3.34 1.48 -4.21
N VAL A 119 2.05 1.18 -4.23
CA VAL A 119 1.51 -0.12 -3.81
C VAL A 119 2.03 -1.26 -4.70
N VAL A 120 2.05 -1.06 -6.02
CA VAL A 120 2.58 -2.05 -6.97
C VAL A 120 4.07 -2.28 -6.74
N PHE A 121 4.84 -1.20 -6.59
CA PHE A 121 6.29 -1.27 -6.34
C PHE A 121 6.60 -1.90 -4.98
N GLY A 122 5.84 -1.52 -3.94
CA GLY A 122 5.98 -2.08 -2.59
C GLY A 122 5.68 -3.57 -2.54
N SER A 123 4.67 -4.03 -3.27
CA SER A 123 4.35 -5.47 -3.36
C SER A 123 5.44 -6.27 -4.09
N CYS A 124 6.02 -5.72 -5.16
CA CYS A 124 7.17 -6.33 -5.83
C CYS A 124 8.39 -6.44 -4.90
N LEU A 125 8.69 -5.36 -4.19
CA LEU A 125 9.82 -5.29 -3.26
C LEU A 125 9.64 -6.25 -2.09
N TYR A 126 8.45 -6.31 -1.51
CA TYR A 126 8.13 -7.28 -0.46
C TYR A 126 8.33 -8.72 -0.95
N ARG A 127 7.81 -9.06 -2.14
CA ARG A 127 7.99 -10.38 -2.75
C ARG A 127 9.47 -10.70 -3.01
N PHE A 128 10.25 -9.72 -3.43
CA PHE A 128 11.69 -9.88 -3.63
C PHE A 128 12.41 -10.19 -2.31
N ILE A 129 12.10 -9.46 -1.23
CA ILE A 129 12.69 -9.70 0.09
C ILE A 129 12.35 -11.11 0.59
N VAL A 130 11.09 -11.54 0.44
CA VAL A 130 10.65 -12.88 0.80
C VAL A 130 11.37 -13.94 -0.05
N ALA A 131 11.56 -13.72 -1.35
CA ALA A 131 12.28 -14.64 -2.23
C ALA A 131 13.75 -14.79 -1.85
N VAL A 132 14.40 -13.70 -1.44
CA VAL A 132 15.78 -13.73 -0.91
C VAL A 132 15.83 -14.50 0.41
N ALA A 133 14.88 -14.27 1.32
CA ALA A 133 14.81 -15.00 2.59
C ALA A 133 14.65 -16.52 2.38
N LEU A 134 13.85 -16.92 1.39
CA LEU A 134 13.69 -18.34 1.01
C LEU A 134 15.01 -18.97 0.49
N ARG A 135 15.85 -18.18 -0.19
CA ARG A 135 17.15 -18.68 -0.66
C ARG A 135 18.12 -19.04 0.49
N PHE A 136 17.94 -18.44 1.65
CA PHE A 136 18.73 -18.77 2.86
C PHE A 136 18.25 -20.03 3.60
N ASN A 137 17.44 -20.88 2.96
CA ASN A 137 16.91 -22.13 3.54
C ASN A 137 16.17 -21.94 4.88
N VAL A 138 15.48 -20.83 5.04
CA VAL A 138 14.68 -20.55 6.23
C VAL A 138 13.46 -21.49 6.24
N PRO A 139 13.26 -22.30 7.30
CA PRO A 139 12.14 -23.22 7.37
C PRO A 139 10.81 -22.49 7.29
N ALA A 140 9.80 -23.11 6.66
CA ALA A 140 8.49 -22.49 6.40
C ALA A 140 7.80 -21.96 7.68
N ALA A 141 8.05 -22.57 8.83
CA ALA A 141 7.56 -22.07 10.12
C ALA A 141 8.19 -20.73 10.51
N ALA A 142 9.47 -20.51 10.22
CA ALA A 142 10.16 -19.26 10.49
C ALA A 142 9.84 -18.16 9.47
N MET A 143 9.24 -18.48 8.31
CA MET A 143 8.80 -17.49 7.34
C MET A 143 7.72 -16.53 7.90
N LYS A 144 6.86 -17.00 8.81
CA LYS A 144 5.91 -16.14 9.52
C LYS A 144 6.62 -15.12 10.41
N LEU A 145 7.71 -15.52 11.09
CA LEU A 145 8.55 -14.62 11.89
C LEU A 145 9.28 -13.61 11.01
N VAL A 146 9.88 -14.06 9.90
CA VAL A 146 10.57 -13.17 8.94
C VAL A 146 9.61 -12.12 8.39
N SER A 147 8.41 -12.53 7.97
CA SER A 147 7.39 -11.59 7.49
C SER A 147 6.96 -10.61 8.58
N ALA A 148 6.80 -11.04 9.82
CA ALA A 148 6.45 -10.17 10.94
C ALA A 148 7.55 -9.14 11.24
N ILE A 149 8.82 -9.53 11.18
CA ILE A 149 9.97 -8.62 11.35
C ILE A 149 10.00 -7.59 10.21
N ILE A 150 9.82 -8.03 8.96
CA ILE A 150 9.77 -7.12 7.80
C ILE A 150 8.65 -6.09 7.98
N VAL A 151 7.47 -6.53 8.42
CA VAL A 151 6.32 -5.66 8.70
C VAL A 151 6.65 -4.67 9.82
N ALA A 152 7.23 -5.14 10.93
CA ALA A 152 7.62 -4.29 12.05
C ALA A 152 8.62 -3.20 11.63
N VAL A 153 9.63 -3.57 10.85
CA VAL A 153 10.62 -2.62 10.30
C VAL A 153 9.96 -1.65 9.34
N ALA A 154 9.08 -2.13 8.45
CA ALA A 154 8.36 -1.29 7.50
C ALA A 154 7.47 -0.24 8.20
N ILE A 155 6.78 -0.63 9.28
CA ILE A 155 5.94 0.29 10.08
C ILE A 155 6.80 1.27 10.87
N SER A 156 7.96 0.84 11.38
CA SER A 156 8.87 1.70 12.14
C SER A 156 9.53 2.77 11.26
N MET A 157 9.76 2.50 9.98
CA MET A 157 10.43 3.45 9.07
C MET A 157 9.76 4.82 8.97
N PRO A 158 8.44 4.94 8.69
CA PRO A 158 7.77 6.23 8.65
C PRO A 158 7.75 6.91 10.02
N ALA A 159 7.54 6.18 11.12
CA ALA A 159 7.54 6.72 12.47
C ALA A 159 8.92 7.33 12.85
N ILE A 160 9.99 6.64 12.51
CA ILE A 160 11.36 7.13 12.71
C ILE A 160 11.63 8.39 11.88
N ARG A 161 11.21 8.40 10.60
CA ARG A 161 11.37 9.59 9.73
C ARG A 161 10.59 10.79 10.23
N GLU A 162 9.38 10.60 10.74
CA GLU A 162 8.58 11.68 11.33
C GLU A 162 9.22 12.22 12.61
N HIS A 163 9.76 11.35 13.45
CA HIS A 163 10.46 11.75 14.68
C HIS A 163 11.70 12.59 14.38
N PHE A 164 12.53 12.17 13.42
CA PHE A 164 13.70 12.94 13.00
C PHE A 164 13.32 14.25 12.29
N ALA A 165 12.26 14.25 11.49
CA ALA A 165 11.77 15.47 10.85
C ALA A 165 11.21 16.48 11.87
N PHE A 166 10.57 16.00 12.93
CA PHE A 166 10.05 16.82 14.02
C PHE A 166 11.20 17.44 14.84
N GLU A 167 12.22 16.67 15.18
CA GLU A 167 13.42 17.15 15.86
C GLU A 167 14.14 18.23 15.05
N LYS A 168 14.34 17.99 13.75
CA LYS A 168 14.93 18.97 12.83
C LYS A 168 14.14 20.29 12.78
N ARG A 169 12.79 20.20 12.74
CA ARG A 169 11.91 21.38 12.77
C ARG A 169 12.00 22.11 14.10
N LYS A 170 12.10 21.38 15.20
CA LYS A 170 12.25 21.95 16.55
C LYS A 170 13.58 22.70 16.71
N HIS A 171 14.67 22.13 16.21
CA HIS A 171 15.98 22.79 16.18
C HIS A 171 16.00 24.02 15.27
N ALA A 172 15.41 23.94 14.08
CA ALA A 172 15.30 25.10 13.18
C ALA A 172 14.43 26.24 13.76
N ALA A 173 13.33 25.88 14.44
CA ALA A 173 12.47 26.87 15.10
C ALA A 173 13.19 27.55 16.29
N ARG A 174 13.98 26.80 17.07
CA ARG A 174 14.81 27.37 18.16
C ARG A 174 15.88 28.29 17.62
N ALA A 175 16.57 27.91 16.53
CA ALA A 175 17.59 28.74 15.88
C ALA A 175 17.00 30.06 15.35
N ARG A 176 15.81 30.00 14.71
CA ARG A 176 15.08 31.20 14.23
C ARG A 176 14.70 32.15 15.39
N ARG A 177 14.21 31.61 16.50
CA ARG A 177 13.89 32.43 17.69
C ARG A 177 15.10 33.06 18.31
N ALA A 178 16.23 32.34 18.37
CA ALA A 178 17.50 32.88 18.88
C ALA A 178 18.07 33.97 17.96
N ALA A 179 17.90 33.86 16.64
CA ALA A 179 18.32 34.92 15.70
C ALA A 179 17.43 36.16 15.83
N ALA A 180 16.10 35.99 15.92
CA ALA A 180 15.19 37.14 16.09
C ALA A 180 15.41 37.91 17.41
N VAL A 181 15.81 37.23 18.48
CA VAL A 181 16.18 37.89 19.76
C VAL A 181 17.48 38.66 19.64
N LYS A 182 18.41 38.26 18.77
CA LYS A 182 19.67 38.99 18.52
C LYS A 182 19.51 40.21 17.63
N GLU A 183 18.56 40.16 16.68
CA GLU A 183 18.28 41.32 15.79
C GLU A 183 17.38 42.38 16.44
N GLY A 184 16.67 42.05 17.52
CA GLY A 184 15.81 42.98 18.27
C GLY A 184 16.51 43.68 19.46
N LYS A 185 17.84 43.52 19.58
CA LYS A 185 18.69 44.21 20.53
C LYS A 185 19.69 45.12 19.81
#